data_e9c24d01ed144928307db9acecfee1cc
#
_entry.id   e9c24d01ed144928307db9acecfee1cc
#
_cell.length_a   1.000
_cell.length_b   1.000
_cell.length_c   1.000
_cell.angle_alpha   90.00
_cell.angle_beta   90.00
_cell.angle_gamma   90.00
#
_symmetry.space_group_name_H-M   'P 1'
#
loop_
_entity.id
_entity.type
_entity.pdbx_description
1 polymer ?
#
loop_
_entity_poly.entity_id
_entity_poly.type
_entity_poly.pdbx_seq_one_letter_code
_entity_poly.pdbx_strand_id
1 'polypeptide(L)'
;IEIVALVSGSRDTPVWCMIYDELVYEHEADIFANQQKFVKPLSPYEVFLANLEAGNDDQLIIRDLVDSYGLEIGTKKAPCVICAVSTVEQIYQKYGYHTLNRVLRLCIGTWEGDMNSFSANILNGITKLISVFGDQLNDEVFKEKVGAISIKQLVRTAKERQAGSMGYAEAMLIEYNGKKKNPAQRLSMNKLHARESSIFSGLEDSTAPDEEWTGN
;
A
#
# COMPACT_ATOMS: atom_id res chain seq x y z
N ILE A 1 7.70 -7.20 31.48
CA ILE A 1 7.72 -8.42 32.36
C ILE A 1 6.52 -9.30 32.03
N GLU A 2 5.30 -8.76 31.94
CA GLU A 2 4.09 -9.56 31.62
C GLU A 2 4.18 -10.26 30.26
N ILE A 3 4.66 -9.57 29.21
CA ILE A 3 4.84 -10.15 27.87
C ILE A 3 5.85 -11.29 27.90
N VAL A 4 6.97 -11.13 28.60
CA VAL A 4 7.99 -12.19 28.75
C VAL A 4 7.41 -13.39 29.47
N ALA A 5 6.63 -13.18 30.54
CA ALA A 5 5.95 -14.25 31.25
C ALA A 5 4.93 -15.00 30.41
N LEU A 6 4.19 -14.29 29.53
CA LEU A 6 3.25 -14.90 28.59
C LEU A 6 3.94 -15.77 27.54
N VAL A 7 5.04 -15.28 26.96
CA VAL A 7 5.79 -16.00 25.91
C VAL A 7 6.60 -17.18 26.47
N SER A 8 7.20 -17.01 27.64
CA SER A 8 8.02 -18.06 28.27
C SER A 8 7.23 -19.06 29.11
N GLY A 9 5.97 -18.78 29.42
CA GLY A 9 5.12 -19.56 30.30
C GLY A 9 5.56 -19.52 31.77
N SER A 10 6.51 -18.64 32.15
CA SER A 10 7.02 -18.48 33.49
C SER A 10 7.23 -17.04 33.89
N ARG A 11 6.79 -16.67 35.09
CA ARG A 11 7.04 -15.33 35.66
C ARG A 11 8.48 -15.16 36.16
N ASP A 12 9.21 -16.26 36.36
CA ASP A 12 10.57 -16.28 36.89
C ASP A 12 11.65 -16.35 35.81
N THR A 13 11.26 -16.06 34.54
CA THR A 13 12.22 -16.02 33.43
C THR A 13 13.17 -14.84 33.61
N PRO A 14 14.50 -15.06 33.71
CA PRO A 14 15.46 -13.99 33.86
C PRO A 14 15.51 -13.15 32.58
N VAL A 15 15.47 -11.84 32.72
CA VAL A 15 15.61 -10.88 31.62
C VAL A 15 16.77 -9.94 31.93
N TRP A 16 17.54 -9.59 30.91
CA TRP A 16 18.58 -8.57 31.04
C TRP A 16 17.92 -7.20 31.14
N CYS A 17 18.21 -6.51 32.26
CA CYS A 17 17.73 -5.15 32.51
C CYS A 17 18.94 -4.22 32.71
N MET A 18 18.86 -3.02 32.15
CA MET A 18 19.76 -1.92 32.44
C MET A 18 19.05 -0.99 33.42
N ILE A 19 19.61 -0.83 34.60
CA ILE A 19 19.03 0.01 35.66
C ILE A 19 19.87 1.29 35.72
N TYR A 20 19.21 2.42 35.72
CA TYR A 20 19.81 3.73 35.90
C TYR A 20 19.27 4.33 37.18
N ASP A 21 20.18 4.79 38.05
CA ASP A 21 19.83 5.44 39.31
C ASP A 21 20.01 6.96 39.19
N GLU A 22 19.27 7.71 40.00
CA GLU A 22 19.40 9.19 40.14
C GLU A 22 19.29 10.00 38.83
N LEU A 23 18.47 9.52 37.86
CA LEU A 23 18.23 10.27 36.65
C LEU A 23 17.33 11.48 36.94
N VAL A 24 17.70 12.64 36.39
CA VAL A 24 16.80 13.77 36.25
C VAL A 24 15.95 13.56 34.97
N TYR A 25 14.77 14.19 34.92
CA TYR A 25 13.79 13.99 33.85
C TYR A 25 14.38 14.20 32.45
N GLU A 26 15.27 15.17 32.27
CA GLU A 26 15.96 15.47 31.02
C GLU A 26 16.84 14.30 30.55
N HIS A 27 17.58 13.68 31.47
CA HIS A 27 18.42 12.52 31.18
C HIS A 27 17.57 11.28 30.86
N GLU A 28 16.45 11.10 31.55
CA GLU A 28 15.50 10.03 31.25
C GLU A 28 14.94 10.16 29.84
N ALA A 29 14.52 11.37 29.44
CA ALA A 29 14.04 11.68 28.11
C ALA A 29 15.11 11.45 27.03
N ASP A 30 16.37 11.85 27.28
CA ASP A 30 17.48 11.62 26.36
C ASP A 30 17.81 10.13 26.19
N ILE A 31 17.82 9.37 27.27
CA ILE A 31 18.04 7.92 27.22
C ILE A 31 16.92 7.25 26.42
N PHE A 32 15.65 7.61 26.69
CA PHE A 32 14.51 7.09 25.97
C PHE A 32 14.58 7.41 24.47
N ALA A 33 14.86 8.68 24.11
CA ALA A 33 15.01 9.10 22.73
C ALA A 33 16.18 8.39 22.01
N ASN A 34 17.29 8.17 22.70
CA ASN A 34 18.44 7.46 22.15
C ASN A 34 18.18 5.97 21.99
N GLN A 35 17.51 5.34 22.95
CA GLN A 35 17.09 3.93 22.82
C GLN A 35 16.20 3.72 21.60
N GLN A 36 15.25 4.62 21.34
CA GLN A 36 14.38 4.56 20.16
C GLN A 36 15.15 4.66 18.83
N LYS A 37 16.28 5.37 18.78
CA LYS A 37 17.13 5.47 17.58
C LYS A 37 17.83 4.15 17.23
N PHE A 38 18.08 3.28 18.20
CA PHE A 38 18.77 2.00 18.00
C PHE A 38 17.82 0.82 17.85
N VAL A 39 16.53 1.01 18.11
CA VAL A 39 15.53 -0.03 17.86
C VAL A 39 15.23 -0.04 16.35
N LYS A 40 15.53 -1.16 15.69
CA LYS A 40 15.13 -1.34 14.28
C LYS A 40 13.60 -1.27 14.21
N PRO A 41 13.04 -0.32 13.42
CA PRO A 41 11.60 -0.28 13.25
C PRO A 41 11.08 -1.60 12.67
N LEU A 42 9.93 -2.06 13.14
CA LEU A 42 9.27 -3.21 12.56
C LEU A 42 8.98 -2.95 11.07
N SER A 43 9.24 -3.95 10.26
CA SER A 43 8.84 -3.89 8.86
C SER A 43 7.31 -3.92 8.74
N PRO A 44 6.74 -3.39 7.65
CA PRO A 44 5.29 -3.47 7.42
C PRO A 44 4.73 -4.90 7.49
N TYR A 45 5.50 -5.87 7.08
CA TYR A 45 5.13 -7.28 7.20
C TYR A 45 5.06 -7.76 8.66
N GLU A 46 6.04 -7.39 9.48
CA GLU A 46 6.04 -7.74 10.91
C GLU A 46 4.87 -7.07 11.65
N VAL A 47 4.56 -5.81 11.31
CA VAL A 47 3.40 -5.09 11.83
C VAL A 47 2.10 -5.78 11.41
N PHE A 48 1.99 -6.18 10.14
CA PHE A 48 0.83 -6.90 9.62
C PHE A 48 0.61 -8.22 10.37
N LEU A 49 1.67 -9.02 10.59
CA LEU A 49 1.59 -10.26 11.35
C LEU A 49 1.17 -10.03 12.81
N ALA A 50 1.75 -9.02 13.46
CA ALA A 50 1.37 -8.69 14.83
C ALA A 50 -0.12 -8.31 14.95
N ASN A 51 -0.64 -7.57 13.96
CA ASN A 51 -2.05 -7.23 13.90
C ASN A 51 -2.95 -8.44 13.61
N LEU A 52 -2.49 -9.41 12.81
CA LEU A 52 -3.18 -10.68 12.60
C LEU A 52 -3.28 -11.48 13.91
N GLU A 53 -2.18 -11.61 14.64
CA GLU A 53 -2.13 -12.30 15.93
C GLU A 53 -2.98 -11.58 17.00
N ALA A 54 -3.08 -10.26 16.93
CA ALA A 54 -3.96 -9.45 17.77
C ALA A 54 -5.45 -9.59 17.41
N GLY A 55 -5.79 -10.25 16.29
CA GLY A 55 -7.15 -10.47 15.84
C GLY A 55 -7.79 -9.23 15.22
N ASN A 56 -7.01 -8.33 14.66
CA ASN A 56 -7.53 -7.13 14.01
C ASN A 56 -8.30 -7.47 12.73
N ASP A 57 -9.56 -7.06 12.66
CA ASP A 57 -10.50 -7.41 11.60
C ASP A 57 -9.99 -7.05 10.19
N ASP A 58 -9.39 -5.88 10.02
CA ASP A 58 -8.88 -5.42 8.73
C ASP A 58 -7.82 -6.37 8.16
N GLN A 59 -6.85 -6.77 8.99
CA GLN A 59 -5.80 -7.69 8.58
C GLN A 59 -6.32 -9.09 8.32
N LEU A 60 -7.28 -9.56 9.10
CA LEU A 60 -7.96 -10.84 8.88
C LEU A 60 -8.69 -10.85 7.54
N ILE A 61 -9.46 -9.79 7.23
CA ILE A 61 -10.17 -9.66 5.95
C ILE A 61 -9.20 -9.60 4.77
N ILE A 62 -8.11 -8.84 4.91
CA ILE A 62 -7.08 -8.73 3.86
C ILE A 62 -6.42 -10.09 3.61
N ARG A 63 -6.04 -10.82 4.67
CA ARG A 63 -5.47 -12.16 4.56
C ARG A 63 -6.41 -13.10 3.84
N ASP A 64 -7.65 -13.21 4.31
CA ASP A 64 -8.65 -14.12 3.74
C ASP A 64 -8.93 -13.80 2.26
N LEU A 65 -8.93 -12.52 1.91
CA LEU A 65 -9.07 -12.09 0.52
C LEU A 65 -7.86 -12.50 -0.33
N VAL A 66 -6.64 -12.29 0.16
CA VAL A 66 -5.40 -12.69 -0.52
C VAL A 66 -5.35 -14.20 -0.72
N ASP A 67 -5.64 -14.96 0.34
CA ASP A 67 -5.68 -16.42 0.33
C ASP A 67 -6.74 -16.96 -0.67
N SER A 68 -7.87 -16.28 -0.81
CA SER A 68 -8.95 -16.67 -1.75
C SER A 68 -8.51 -16.68 -3.22
N TYR A 69 -7.46 -15.93 -3.54
CA TYR A 69 -6.82 -15.89 -4.87
C TYR A 69 -5.60 -16.82 -5.00
N GLY A 70 -5.30 -17.63 -3.98
CA GLY A 70 -4.08 -18.44 -3.94
C GLY A 70 -2.81 -17.61 -3.86
N LEU A 71 -2.92 -16.40 -3.31
CA LEU A 71 -1.79 -15.49 -3.09
C LEU A 71 -1.32 -15.59 -1.64
N GLU A 72 -0.10 -15.17 -1.38
CA GLU A 72 0.50 -15.10 -0.04
C GLU A 72 1.07 -13.70 0.23
N ILE A 73 0.95 -13.23 1.47
CA ILE A 73 1.65 -12.03 1.93
C ILE A 73 3.01 -12.45 2.49
N GLY A 74 4.09 -11.89 1.95
CA GLY A 74 5.44 -12.30 2.33
C GLY A 74 6.50 -11.23 2.16
N THR A 75 7.74 -11.58 2.54
CA THR A 75 8.89 -10.66 2.47
C THR A 75 9.78 -10.90 1.26
N LYS A 76 9.71 -12.09 0.67
CA LYS A 76 10.56 -12.48 -0.47
C LYS A 76 9.75 -12.53 -1.73
N LYS A 77 10.26 -11.91 -2.79
CA LYS A 77 9.65 -11.98 -4.12
C LYS A 77 9.63 -13.40 -4.64
N ALA A 78 8.42 -13.89 -4.91
CA ALA A 78 8.16 -15.17 -5.56
C ALA A 78 6.87 -15.07 -6.37
N PRO A 79 6.57 -16.01 -7.25
CA PRO A 79 5.27 -16.10 -7.90
C PRO A 79 4.15 -16.17 -6.83
N CYS A 80 3.07 -15.48 -7.06
CA CYS A 80 1.91 -15.42 -6.16
C CYS A 80 2.19 -14.83 -4.77
N VAL A 81 3.33 -14.13 -4.55
CA VAL A 81 3.66 -13.49 -3.26
C VAL A 81 3.57 -11.97 -3.36
N ILE A 82 2.81 -11.37 -2.47
CA ILE A 82 2.66 -9.92 -2.31
C ILE A 82 3.62 -9.43 -1.23
N CYS A 83 4.68 -8.70 -1.63
CA CYS A 83 5.61 -8.05 -0.71
C CYS A 83 5.23 -6.60 -0.38
N ALA A 84 4.28 -6.02 -1.11
CA ALA A 84 3.83 -4.63 -0.94
C ALA A 84 2.72 -4.53 0.11
N VAL A 85 2.99 -5.00 1.32
CA VAL A 85 2.00 -5.14 2.42
C VAL A 85 1.32 -3.82 2.73
N SER A 86 2.10 -2.76 3.00
CA SER A 86 1.55 -1.42 3.27
C SER A 86 0.65 -0.89 2.15
N THR A 87 0.96 -1.25 0.89
CA THR A 87 0.13 -0.81 -0.24
C THR A 87 -1.23 -1.50 -0.21
N VAL A 88 -1.26 -2.80 0.08
CA VAL A 88 -2.51 -3.55 0.19
C VAL A 88 -3.38 -3.01 1.34
N GLU A 89 -2.78 -2.78 2.51
CA GLU A 89 -3.47 -2.16 3.65
C GLU A 89 -4.02 -0.77 3.32
N GLN A 90 -3.20 0.09 2.70
CA GLN A 90 -3.64 1.43 2.28
C GLN A 90 -4.79 1.41 1.27
N ILE A 91 -4.75 0.49 0.31
CA ILE A 91 -5.84 0.32 -0.66
C ILE A 91 -7.11 -0.11 0.06
N TYR A 92 -7.02 -1.07 0.98
CA TYR A 92 -8.17 -1.52 1.77
C TYR A 92 -8.75 -0.38 2.63
N GLN A 93 -7.91 0.29 3.40
CA GLN A 93 -8.32 1.37 4.30
C GLN A 93 -8.94 2.56 3.56
N LYS A 94 -8.37 2.95 2.41
CA LYS A 94 -8.82 4.13 1.68
C LYS A 94 -9.99 3.85 0.72
N TYR A 95 -10.03 2.68 0.09
CA TYR A 95 -10.98 2.38 -0.99
C TYR A 95 -11.90 1.19 -0.68
N GLY A 96 -11.66 0.50 0.43
CA GLY A 96 -12.48 -0.62 0.92
C GLY A 96 -12.24 -1.95 0.22
N TYR A 97 -12.93 -2.98 0.76
CA TYR A 97 -12.86 -4.37 0.32
C TYR A 97 -13.09 -4.56 -1.19
N HIS A 98 -14.14 -3.96 -1.73
CA HIS A 98 -14.52 -4.16 -3.13
C HIS A 98 -13.45 -3.68 -4.11
N THR A 99 -12.78 -2.56 -3.78
CA THR A 99 -11.69 -2.04 -4.62
C THR A 99 -10.47 -2.94 -4.54
N LEU A 100 -10.05 -3.34 -3.34
CA LEU A 100 -8.92 -4.25 -3.17
C LEU A 100 -9.18 -5.58 -3.88
N ASN A 101 -10.37 -6.17 -3.72
CA ASN A 101 -10.78 -7.39 -4.40
C ASN A 101 -10.65 -7.24 -5.93
N ARG A 102 -11.14 -6.14 -6.50
CA ARG A 102 -11.05 -5.89 -7.94
C ARG A 102 -9.60 -5.70 -8.40
N VAL A 103 -8.76 -5.02 -7.62
CA VAL A 103 -7.33 -4.85 -7.89
C VAL A 103 -6.62 -6.19 -7.95
N LEU A 104 -6.80 -7.06 -6.96
CA LEU A 104 -6.18 -8.38 -6.92
C LEU A 104 -6.67 -9.26 -8.07
N ARG A 105 -7.98 -9.26 -8.35
CA ARG A 105 -8.57 -9.99 -9.46
C ARG A 105 -8.01 -9.56 -10.82
N LEU A 106 -7.85 -8.25 -11.05
CA LEU A 106 -7.25 -7.73 -12.26
C LEU A 106 -5.77 -8.11 -12.35
N CYS A 107 -5.04 -7.98 -11.25
CA CYS A 107 -3.62 -8.28 -11.19
C CYS A 107 -3.34 -9.75 -11.53
N ILE A 108 -4.01 -10.69 -10.82
CA ILE A 108 -3.83 -12.13 -11.05
C ILE A 108 -4.35 -12.56 -12.43
N GLY A 109 -5.50 -12.04 -12.84
CA GLY A 109 -6.10 -12.36 -14.12
C GLY A 109 -5.35 -11.82 -15.33
N THR A 110 -4.48 -10.82 -15.15
CA THR A 110 -3.67 -10.22 -16.23
C THR A 110 -2.30 -10.86 -16.34
N TRP A 111 -1.66 -11.22 -15.22
CA TRP A 111 -0.27 -11.68 -15.19
C TRP A 111 -0.05 -13.01 -14.48
N GLU A 112 -1.12 -13.74 -14.16
CA GLU A 112 -1.09 -15.12 -13.65
C GLU A 112 -0.14 -15.32 -12.46
N GLY A 113 -0.01 -14.31 -11.59
CA GLY A 113 0.83 -14.42 -10.40
C GLY A 113 2.33 -14.15 -10.63
N ASP A 114 2.72 -13.52 -11.74
CA ASP A 114 4.13 -13.12 -11.94
C ASP A 114 4.65 -12.32 -10.75
N MET A 115 5.86 -12.66 -10.29
CA MET A 115 6.45 -12.07 -9.07
C MET A 115 6.60 -10.54 -9.08
N ASN A 116 6.54 -9.90 -10.24
CA ASN A 116 6.64 -8.44 -10.36
C ASN A 116 5.28 -7.76 -10.50
N SER A 117 4.20 -8.53 -10.70
CA SER A 117 2.83 -7.98 -10.89
C SER A 117 2.26 -7.35 -9.63
N PHE A 118 2.70 -7.79 -8.45
CA PHE A 118 2.24 -7.28 -7.15
C PHE A 118 3.12 -6.17 -6.57
N SER A 119 3.85 -5.43 -7.42
CA SER A 119 4.60 -4.28 -6.95
C SER A 119 3.67 -3.13 -6.55
N ALA A 120 4.08 -2.32 -5.56
CA ALA A 120 3.31 -1.18 -5.07
C ALA A 120 2.82 -0.25 -6.19
N ASN A 121 3.67 0.02 -7.18
CA ASN A 121 3.32 0.89 -8.30
C ASN A 121 2.27 0.29 -9.22
N ILE A 122 2.28 -1.02 -9.47
CA ILE A 122 1.27 -1.70 -10.28
C ILE A 122 -0.06 -1.72 -9.52
N LEU A 123 -0.08 -2.14 -8.26
CA LEU A 123 -1.28 -2.17 -7.44
C LEU A 123 -1.92 -0.78 -7.34
N ASN A 124 -1.14 0.25 -7.02
CA ASN A 124 -1.61 1.63 -6.96
C ASN A 124 -2.04 2.17 -8.34
N GLY A 125 -1.36 1.78 -9.42
CA GLY A 125 -1.74 2.16 -10.78
C GLY A 125 -3.11 1.60 -11.17
N ILE A 126 -3.37 0.32 -10.90
CA ILE A 126 -4.68 -0.31 -11.11
C ILE A 126 -5.74 0.36 -10.23
N THR A 127 -5.42 0.62 -8.95
CA THR A 127 -6.31 1.32 -8.03
C THR A 127 -6.71 2.69 -8.56
N LYS A 128 -5.77 3.48 -9.09
CA LYS A 128 -6.07 4.77 -9.74
C LYS A 128 -7.02 4.62 -10.91
N LEU A 129 -6.80 3.64 -11.79
CA LEU A 129 -7.70 3.39 -12.92
C LEU A 129 -9.11 3.03 -12.45
N ILE A 130 -9.24 2.13 -11.49
CA ILE A 130 -10.53 1.74 -10.91
C ILE A 130 -11.22 2.95 -10.28
N SER A 131 -10.49 3.74 -9.48
CA SER A 131 -11.07 4.89 -8.78
C SER A 131 -11.55 6.00 -9.71
N VAL A 132 -10.89 6.17 -10.87
CA VAL A 132 -11.23 7.22 -11.84
C VAL A 132 -12.33 6.77 -12.81
N PHE A 133 -12.26 5.54 -13.28
CA PHE A 133 -13.13 5.06 -14.35
C PHE A 133 -14.27 4.17 -13.87
N GLY A 134 -14.16 3.57 -12.69
CA GLY A 134 -15.21 2.72 -12.13
C GLY A 134 -15.64 1.63 -13.11
N ASP A 135 -16.94 1.58 -13.43
CA ASP A 135 -17.53 0.59 -14.34
C ASP A 135 -17.19 0.84 -15.83
N GLN A 136 -16.66 2.01 -16.17
CA GLN A 136 -16.17 2.27 -17.53
C GLN A 136 -14.90 1.45 -17.86
N LEU A 137 -14.15 1.04 -16.83
CA LEU A 137 -13.02 0.14 -16.98
C LEU A 137 -13.53 -1.30 -17.06
N ASN A 138 -13.54 -1.88 -18.26
CA ASN A 138 -13.95 -3.27 -18.47
C ASN A 138 -12.80 -4.21 -18.10
N ASP A 139 -13.01 -5.11 -17.16
CA ASP A 139 -12.00 -6.02 -16.60
C ASP A 139 -11.46 -7.00 -17.66
N GLU A 140 -12.32 -7.54 -18.52
CA GLU A 140 -11.89 -8.49 -19.56
C GLU A 140 -11.04 -7.81 -20.64
N VAL A 141 -11.42 -6.58 -21.03
CA VAL A 141 -10.63 -5.78 -21.97
C VAL A 141 -9.28 -5.41 -21.33
N PHE A 142 -9.25 -5.10 -20.04
CA PHE A 142 -8.01 -4.83 -19.32
C PHE A 142 -7.08 -6.03 -19.34
N LYS A 143 -7.56 -7.21 -18.97
CA LYS A 143 -6.78 -8.45 -19.00
C LYS A 143 -6.25 -8.77 -20.39
N GLU A 144 -7.08 -8.67 -21.42
CA GLU A 144 -6.68 -8.94 -22.80
C GLU A 144 -5.62 -7.96 -23.29
N LYS A 145 -5.84 -6.65 -23.12
CA LYS A 145 -4.99 -5.62 -23.74
C LYS A 145 -3.72 -5.37 -22.93
N VAL A 146 -3.84 -5.22 -21.63
CA VAL A 146 -2.69 -4.96 -20.75
C VAL A 146 -1.87 -6.26 -20.54
N GLY A 147 -2.52 -7.41 -20.50
CA GLY A 147 -1.86 -8.71 -20.46
C GLY A 147 -1.11 -9.11 -21.73
N ALA A 148 -1.41 -8.46 -22.87
CA ALA A 148 -0.69 -8.69 -24.12
C ALA A 148 0.78 -8.22 -24.09
N ILE A 149 1.14 -7.34 -23.13
CA ILE A 149 2.51 -6.88 -22.94
C ILE A 149 3.16 -7.49 -21.70
N SER A 150 4.46 -7.70 -21.76
CA SER A 150 5.19 -8.18 -20.58
C SER A 150 5.27 -7.09 -19.49
N ILE A 151 5.35 -7.52 -18.23
CA ILE A 151 5.56 -6.58 -17.09
C ILE A 151 6.82 -5.74 -17.29
N LYS A 152 7.89 -6.30 -17.86
CA LYS A 152 9.13 -5.55 -18.16
C LYS A 152 8.87 -4.41 -19.13
N GLN A 153 8.06 -4.64 -20.15
CA GLN A 153 7.66 -3.60 -21.11
C GLN A 153 6.77 -2.56 -20.44
N LEU A 154 5.79 -2.97 -19.65
CA LEU A 154 4.94 -2.06 -18.86
C LEU A 154 5.78 -1.15 -17.96
N VAL A 155 6.73 -1.72 -17.21
CA VAL A 155 7.63 -0.97 -16.32
C VAL A 155 8.47 0.05 -17.08
N ARG A 156 8.97 -0.31 -18.27
CA ARG A 156 9.74 0.60 -19.13
C ARG A 156 8.88 1.77 -19.58
N THR A 157 7.70 1.50 -20.15
CA THR A 157 6.77 2.51 -20.61
C THR A 157 6.32 3.43 -19.46
N ALA A 158 6.05 2.86 -18.27
CA ALA A 158 5.68 3.65 -17.11
C ALA A 158 6.76 4.64 -16.69
N LYS A 159 8.05 4.22 -16.66
CA LYS A 159 9.18 5.08 -16.32
C LYS A 159 9.43 6.20 -17.34
N GLU A 160 9.13 5.96 -18.61
CA GLU A 160 9.24 6.96 -19.69
C GLU A 160 8.13 8.02 -19.59
N ARG A 161 7.04 7.73 -18.88
CA ARG A 161 5.89 8.62 -18.70
C ARG A 161 6.04 9.55 -17.51
N GLN A 162 5.87 8.99 -16.32
CA GLN A 162 5.94 9.72 -15.06
C GLN A 162 6.44 8.81 -13.94
N ALA A 163 7.10 9.41 -12.94
CA ALA A 163 7.53 8.66 -11.76
C ALA A 163 6.33 8.15 -10.94
N GLY A 164 6.54 7.04 -10.25
CA GLY A 164 5.55 6.47 -9.33
C GLY A 164 4.36 5.79 -10.00
N SER A 165 3.31 5.60 -9.24
CA SER A 165 2.12 4.84 -9.65
C SER A 165 1.31 5.49 -10.78
N MET A 166 1.45 6.81 -10.99
CA MET A 166 0.76 7.50 -12.07
C MET A 166 1.31 7.07 -13.44
N GLY A 167 2.62 6.98 -13.61
CA GLY A 167 3.21 6.48 -14.85
C GLY A 167 2.75 5.06 -15.18
N TYR A 168 2.53 4.21 -14.18
CA TYR A 168 1.97 2.88 -14.38
C TYR A 168 0.49 2.93 -14.79
N ALA A 169 -0.31 3.79 -14.17
CA ALA A 169 -1.70 3.99 -14.57
C ALA A 169 -1.81 4.48 -16.02
N GLU A 170 -0.97 5.44 -16.42
CA GLU A 170 -0.91 5.93 -17.80
C GLU A 170 -0.49 4.83 -18.79
N ALA A 171 0.56 4.09 -18.48
CA ALA A 171 1.03 3.01 -19.34
C ALA A 171 -0.06 1.93 -19.55
N MET A 172 -0.71 1.51 -18.46
CA MET A 172 -1.83 0.57 -18.52
C MET A 172 -3.03 1.15 -19.32
N LEU A 173 -3.33 2.43 -19.14
CA LEU A 173 -4.41 3.09 -19.87
C LEU A 173 -4.14 3.20 -21.37
N ILE A 174 -2.89 3.41 -21.77
CA ILE A 174 -2.46 3.42 -23.18
C ILE A 174 -2.69 2.05 -23.79
N GLU A 175 -2.23 0.99 -23.13
CA GLU A 175 -2.43 -0.38 -23.62
C GLU A 175 -3.92 -0.77 -23.64
N TYR A 176 -4.66 -0.43 -22.61
CA TYR A 176 -6.12 -0.64 -22.55
C TYR A 176 -6.83 0.02 -23.73
N ASN A 177 -6.50 1.27 -24.02
CA ASN A 177 -7.09 2.00 -25.16
C ASN A 177 -6.64 1.42 -26.49
N GLY A 178 -5.39 0.99 -26.60
CA GLY A 178 -4.80 0.40 -27.79
C GLY A 178 -5.09 1.22 -29.05
N LYS A 179 -5.22 0.51 -30.17
CA LYS A 179 -5.61 1.11 -31.46
C LYS A 179 -7.13 1.16 -31.68
N LYS A 180 -7.91 1.45 -30.63
CA LYS A 180 -9.37 1.60 -30.77
C LYS A 180 -9.67 2.71 -31.79
N LYS A 181 -10.39 2.36 -32.86
CA LYS A 181 -10.73 3.29 -33.95
C LYS A 181 -11.73 4.34 -33.49
N ASN A 182 -12.64 4.00 -32.55
CA ASN A 182 -13.66 4.95 -32.09
C ASN A 182 -13.18 5.69 -30.84
N PRO A 183 -12.95 7.03 -30.91
CA PRO A 183 -12.54 7.85 -29.80
C PRO A 183 -13.50 7.81 -28.59
N ALA A 184 -14.81 7.65 -28.85
CA ALA A 184 -15.83 7.59 -27.79
C ALA A 184 -15.69 6.36 -26.88
N GLN A 185 -14.99 5.31 -27.33
CA GLN A 185 -14.73 4.10 -26.54
C GLN A 185 -13.41 4.15 -25.78
N ARG A 186 -12.64 5.23 -25.90
CA ARG A 186 -11.37 5.41 -25.18
C ARG A 186 -11.61 6.04 -23.84
N LEU A 187 -10.95 5.51 -22.81
CA LEU A 187 -10.89 6.16 -21.51
C LEU A 187 -9.95 7.37 -21.59
N SER A 188 -10.41 8.51 -21.08
CA SER A 188 -9.71 9.78 -21.23
C SER A 188 -8.49 9.90 -20.32
N MET A 189 -7.31 10.17 -20.87
CA MET A 189 -6.10 10.48 -20.13
C MET A 189 -6.29 11.74 -19.25
N ASN A 190 -6.96 12.77 -19.78
CA ASN A 190 -7.23 14.00 -19.04
C ASN A 190 -8.06 13.74 -17.77
N LYS A 191 -9.02 12.78 -17.82
CA LYS A 191 -9.81 12.40 -16.65
C LYS A 191 -8.94 11.72 -15.58
N LEU A 192 -7.91 10.97 -15.98
CA LEU A 192 -6.95 10.36 -15.04
C LEU A 192 -6.17 11.44 -14.28
N HIS A 193 -5.74 12.51 -14.96
CA HIS A 193 -5.00 13.62 -14.35
C HIS A 193 -5.86 14.59 -13.54
N ALA A 194 -7.08 14.88 -13.98
CA ALA A 194 -7.98 15.86 -13.35
C ALA A 194 -8.28 15.53 -11.88
N ARG A 195 -8.31 14.24 -11.51
CA ARG A 195 -8.58 13.81 -10.13
C ARG A 195 -7.37 13.98 -9.21
N GLU A 196 -6.17 14.04 -9.74
CA GLU A 196 -4.96 14.28 -8.93
C GLU A 196 -4.87 15.74 -8.48
N SER A 197 -5.23 16.68 -9.36
CA SER A 197 -5.27 18.10 -9.03
C SER A 197 -6.34 18.45 -7.98
N SER A 198 -7.47 17.75 -7.94
CA SER A 198 -8.51 17.98 -6.93
C SER A 198 -8.15 17.44 -5.53
N ILE A 199 -7.22 16.49 -5.44
CA ILE A 199 -6.74 15.97 -4.15
C ILE A 199 -5.70 16.92 -3.56
N PHE A 200 -4.89 17.57 -4.39
CA PHE A 200 -3.90 18.57 -3.93
C PHE A 200 -4.54 19.90 -3.56
N SER A 201 -5.59 20.36 -4.24
CA SER A 201 -6.31 21.60 -3.90
C SER A 201 -7.09 21.54 -2.58
N GLY A 202 -7.40 20.34 -2.08
CA GLY A 202 -8.04 20.15 -0.78
C GLY A 202 -7.09 20.16 0.42
N LEU A 203 -5.77 20.18 0.19
CA LEU A 203 -4.75 20.23 1.25
C LEU A 203 -4.22 21.65 1.53
N GLU A 204 -4.48 22.60 0.63
CA GLU A 204 -4.03 23.99 0.80
C GLU A 204 -5.00 24.86 1.62
N ASP A 205 -6.22 24.38 1.91
CA ASP A 205 -7.27 25.17 2.63
C ASP A 205 -7.36 24.87 4.13
N SER A 206 -6.37 24.17 4.72
CA SER A 206 -6.32 23.88 6.16
C SER A 206 -5.20 24.60 6.92
N THR A 207 -4.69 25.72 6.42
CA THR A 207 -3.91 26.65 7.24
C THR A 207 -4.88 27.61 7.94
N ALA A 208 -5.35 27.22 9.14
CA ALA A 208 -6.01 28.14 10.05
C ALA A 208 -5.05 29.29 10.38
N PRO A 209 -5.55 30.54 10.46
CA PRO A 209 -4.71 31.68 10.87
C PRO A 209 -4.27 31.50 12.31
N ASP A 210 -2.99 31.75 12.55
CA ASP A 210 -2.41 31.83 13.89
C ASP A 210 -3.22 32.83 14.74
N GLU A 211 -3.90 32.36 15.77
CA GLU A 211 -4.45 33.23 16.81
C GLU A 211 -3.27 33.81 17.60
N GLU A 212 -3.01 35.11 17.41
CA GLU A 212 -2.11 35.92 18.23
C GLU A 212 -2.58 35.82 19.70
N TRP A 213 -1.80 35.11 20.48
CA TRP A 213 -1.94 35.10 21.94
C TRP A 213 -1.45 36.43 22.51
N THR A 214 -2.33 37.42 22.66
CA THR A 214 -2.06 38.64 23.45
C THR A 214 -2.27 38.35 24.91
N GLY A 215 -1.17 38.04 25.61
CA GLY A 215 -1.15 37.94 27.05
C GLY A 215 -1.39 39.31 27.72
N ASN A 216 -2.26 39.31 28.71
CA ASN A 216 -2.36 40.36 29.72
C ASN A 216 -2.33 39.73 31.12
#